data_376f6aa437c3fd042554aa4df5a83a37
#
_entry.id   376f6aa437c3fd042554aa4df5a83a37
#
_cell.length_a   1.000
_cell.length_b   1.000
_cell.length_c   1.000
_cell.angle_alpha   90.00
_cell.angle_beta   90.00
_cell.angle_gamma   90.00
#
_symmetry.space_group_name_H-M   'P 1'
#
loop_
_entity.id
_entity.type
_entity.pdbx_description
1 polymer ?
#
loop_
_entity_poly.entity_id
_entity_poly.type
_entity_poly.pdbx_seq_one_letter_code
_entity_poly.pdbx_strand_id
1 'polypeptide(L)'
;YNEALDRFSDFFKAPLLDKTYAEREVKAVNNEHEKNRLNDGWRGNYVSGLMSEPGHPASKFGTGNKETLSGDNGLALLDFYKRYYSASNMKLALISSMPMEILSGVAQKYFADIPSRPVSTPSLSPDFRKPLQGAYRLLKIKTIKDVRSLEIDFPTIRLADYQSSKPASIVGSV
;
A
#
# COMPACT_ATOMS: atom_id res chain seq x y z
N TYR A 1 4.89 4.51 26.55
CA TYR A 1 4.10 3.51 25.79
C TYR A 1 2.63 3.92 25.71
N ASN A 2 1.96 4.18 26.85
CA ASN A 2 0.53 4.51 26.88
C ASN A 2 0.18 5.80 26.13
N GLU A 3 0.92 6.89 26.35
CA GLU A 3 0.70 8.15 25.63
C GLU A 3 0.91 8.02 24.11
N ALA A 4 1.85 7.18 23.70
CA ALA A 4 2.07 6.93 22.27
C ALA A 4 0.89 6.17 21.64
N LEU A 5 0.35 5.18 22.35
CA LEU A 5 -0.83 4.43 21.88
C LEU A 5 -2.09 5.29 21.87
N ASP A 6 -2.26 6.15 22.85
CA ASP A 6 -3.36 7.09 22.92
C ASP A 6 -3.38 7.98 21.67
N ARG A 7 -2.27 8.67 21.41
CA ARG A 7 -2.11 9.50 20.20
C ARG A 7 -2.23 8.72 18.90
N PHE A 8 -1.68 7.50 18.87
CA PHE A 8 -1.78 6.64 17.67
C PHE A 8 -3.22 6.21 17.40
N SER A 9 -3.99 5.91 18.45
CA SER A 9 -5.39 5.53 18.28
C SER A 9 -6.26 6.65 17.73
N ASP A 10 -5.91 7.91 18.00
CA ASP A 10 -6.65 9.07 17.49
C ASP A 10 -6.63 9.20 15.98
N PHE A 11 -5.58 8.72 15.30
CA PHE A 11 -5.55 8.64 13.85
C PHE A 11 -6.71 7.83 13.25
N PHE A 12 -7.26 6.89 14.02
CA PHE A 12 -8.35 6.02 13.60
C PHE A 12 -9.70 6.48 14.11
N LYS A 13 -9.75 7.25 15.21
CA LYS A 13 -11.00 7.72 15.85
C LYS A 13 -11.45 9.06 15.30
N ALA A 14 -10.56 10.05 15.29
CA ALA A 14 -10.88 11.43 14.98
C ALA A 14 -9.67 12.18 14.41
N PRO A 15 -9.13 11.78 13.25
CA PRO A 15 -8.03 12.50 12.63
C PRO A 15 -8.47 13.93 12.28
N LEU A 16 -7.62 14.92 12.49
CA LEU A 16 -7.92 16.32 12.24
C LEU A 16 -8.18 16.63 10.77
N LEU A 17 -7.47 15.97 9.85
CA LEU A 17 -7.58 16.10 8.39
C LEU A 17 -7.70 17.57 7.91
N ASP A 18 -6.97 18.45 8.58
CA ASP A 18 -6.99 19.88 8.29
C ASP A 18 -6.37 20.17 6.92
N LYS A 19 -7.01 21.06 6.15
CA LYS A 19 -6.57 21.41 4.80
C LYS A 19 -5.14 21.94 4.75
N THR A 20 -4.74 22.76 5.71
CA THR A 20 -3.39 23.34 5.78
C THR A 20 -2.33 22.26 5.95
N TYR A 21 -2.60 21.28 6.80
CA TYR A 21 -1.70 20.12 6.96
C TYR A 21 -1.69 19.25 5.71
N ALA A 22 -2.85 19.00 5.09
CA ALA A 22 -2.93 18.23 3.84
C ALA A 22 -2.10 18.89 2.72
N GLU A 23 -2.15 20.21 2.57
CA GLU A 23 -1.35 20.94 1.57
C GLU A 23 0.16 20.85 1.86
N ARG A 24 0.57 20.81 3.12
CA ARG A 24 1.97 20.59 3.49
C ARG A 24 2.41 19.16 3.15
N GLU A 25 1.57 18.19 3.44
CA GLU A 25 1.86 16.78 3.12
C GLU A 25 1.94 16.53 1.61
N VAL A 26 1.12 17.19 0.79
CA VAL A 26 1.25 17.13 -0.68
C VAL A 26 2.64 17.60 -1.14
N LYS A 27 3.21 18.62 -0.49
CA LYS A 27 4.58 19.07 -0.79
C LYS A 27 5.61 18.03 -0.38
N ALA A 28 5.43 17.40 0.79
CA ALA A 28 6.32 16.34 1.27
C ALA A 28 6.28 15.12 0.34
N VAL A 29 5.08 14.65 -0.03
CA VAL A 29 4.87 13.56 -0.98
C VAL A 29 5.49 13.88 -2.34
N ASN A 30 5.33 15.11 -2.84
CA ASN A 30 5.96 15.51 -4.10
C ASN A 30 7.49 15.49 -4.03
N ASN A 31 8.08 15.93 -2.92
CA ASN A 31 9.53 15.89 -2.73
C ASN A 31 10.03 14.43 -2.66
N GLU A 32 9.28 13.55 -2.02
CA GLU A 32 9.56 12.12 -2.01
C GLU A 32 9.49 11.53 -3.42
N HIS A 33 8.48 11.87 -4.18
CA HIS A 33 8.36 11.46 -5.58
C HIS A 33 9.55 11.90 -6.41
N GLU A 34 9.94 13.18 -6.33
CA GLU A 34 11.10 13.72 -7.08
C GLU A 34 12.40 12.99 -6.70
N LYS A 35 12.61 12.68 -5.43
CA LYS A 35 13.71 11.84 -4.96
C LYS A 35 13.65 10.44 -5.57
N ASN A 36 12.47 9.82 -5.56
CA ASN A 36 12.28 8.45 -6.01
C ASN A 36 12.43 8.29 -7.53
N ARG A 37 12.12 9.34 -8.31
CA ARG A 37 12.38 9.38 -9.76
C ARG A 37 13.84 9.18 -10.14
N LEU A 38 14.76 9.46 -9.23
CA LEU A 38 16.20 9.29 -9.42
C LEU A 38 16.71 7.92 -8.96
N ASN A 39 15.82 7.05 -8.50
CA ASN A 39 16.16 5.71 -8.03
C ASN A 39 15.73 4.66 -9.06
N ASP A 40 16.66 3.85 -9.55
CA ASP A 40 16.40 2.87 -10.61
C ASP A 40 15.45 1.75 -10.17
N GLY A 41 15.46 1.36 -8.88
CA GLY A 41 14.48 0.40 -8.34
C GLY A 41 13.05 0.92 -8.40
N TRP A 42 12.82 2.18 -8.01
CA TRP A 42 11.50 2.82 -8.13
C TRP A 42 11.05 2.94 -9.57
N ARG A 43 11.97 3.27 -10.48
CA ARG A 43 11.70 3.35 -11.93
C ARG A 43 11.32 2.00 -12.50
N GLY A 44 12.04 0.94 -12.13
CA GLY A 44 11.73 -0.43 -12.51
C GLY A 44 10.34 -0.86 -12.03
N ASN A 45 10.02 -0.63 -10.77
CA ASN A 45 8.71 -0.92 -10.21
C ASN A 45 7.57 -0.16 -10.92
N TYR A 46 7.78 1.11 -11.22
CA TYR A 46 6.81 1.90 -11.97
C TYR A 46 6.55 1.33 -13.37
N VAL A 47 7.61 1.02 -14.11
CA VAL A 47 7.50 0.44 -15.46
C VAL A 47 6.84 -0.94 -15.41
N SER A 48 7.17 -1.78 -14.42
CA SER A 48 6.50 -3.07 -14.19
C SER A 48 5.00 -2.89 -13.93
N GLY A 49 4.63 -1.85 -13.18
CA GLY A 49 3.22 -1.49 -12.95
C GLY A 49 2.46 -1.17 -14.25
N LEU A 50 3.10 -0.48 -15.20
CA LEU A 50 2.51 -0.17 -16.50
C LEU A 50 2.22 -1.40 -17.37
N MET A 51 2.81 -2.55 -17.02
CA MET A 51 2.52 -3.84 -17.66
C MET A 51 1.21 -4.48 -17.19
N SER A 52 0.62 -3.94 -16.15
CA SER A 52 -0.65 -4.40 -15.61
C SER A 52 -1.80 -4.10 -16.56
N GLU A 53 -2.91 -4.77 -16.37
CA GLU A 53 -4.12 -4.54 -17.18
C GLU A 53 -4.58 -3.09 -17.06
N PRO A 54 -4.89 -2.40 -18.16
CA PRO A 54 -5.40 -1.03 -18.12
C PRO A 54 -6.65 -0.92 -17.21
N GLY A 55 -6.63 0.07 -16.34
CA GLY A 55 -7.71 0.27 -15.37
C GLY A 55 -7.56 -0.52 -14.06
N HIS A 56 -6.69 -1.52 -13.99
CA HIS A 56 -6.39 -2.20 -12.75
C HIS A 56 -5.56 -1.28 -11.82
N PRO A 57 -5.81 -1.26 -10.50
CA PRO A 57 -5.05 -0.42 -9.56
C PRO A 57 -3.54 -0.63 -9.59
N ALA A 58 -3.07 -1.85 -9.92
CA ALA A 58 -1.64 -2.14 -10.05
C ALA A 58 -0.94 -1.34 -11.17
N SER A 59 -1.70 -0.82 -12.15
CA SER A 59 -1.16 0.06 -13.20
C SER A 59 -1.01 1.50 -12.76
N LYS A 60 -1.56 1.84 -11.60
CA LYS A 60 -1.56 3.22 -11.10
C LYS A 60 -0.26 3.55 -10.39
N PHE A 61 0.08 4.81 -10.45
CA PHE A 61 1.18 5.39 -9.71
C PHE A 61 0.83 5.49 -8.22
N GLY A 62 1.57 4.77 -7.38
CA GLY A 62 1.19 4.55 -5.98
C GLY A 62 1.53 5.68 -5.01
N THR A 63 2.61 6.44 -5.25
CA THR A 63 3.04 7.49 -4.33
C THR A 63 2.18 8.74 -4.45
N GLY A 64 1.80 9.12 -5.66
CA GLY A 64 1.22 10.43 -5.94
C GLY A 64 2.29 11.51 -6.13
N ASN A 65 1.89 12.63 -6.68
CA ASN A 65 2.70 13.83 -6.84
C ASN A 65 1.79 15.07 -6.83
N LYS A 66 2.37 16.25 -6.95
CA LYS A 66 1.64 17.53 -6.96
C LYS A 66 0.54 17.59 -8.03
N GLU A 67 0.72 16.94 -9.17
CA GLU A 67 -0.24 16.92 -10.28
C GLU A 67 -1.42 15.99 -9.98
N THR A 68 -1.13 14.77 -9.50
CA THR A 68 -2.14 13.76 -9.18
C THR A 68 -2.90 14.04 -7.89
N LEU A 69 -2.31 14.82 -6.99
CA LEU A 69 -2.89 15.25 -5.72
C LEU A 69 -3.35 16.72 -5.80
N SER A 70 -3.79 17.16 -6.97
CA SER A 70 -4.39 18.50 -7.16
C SER A 70 -5.82 18.56 -6.62
N GLY A 71 -6.26 19.74 -6.20
CA GLY A 71 -7.62 19.97 -5.69
C GLY A 71 -7.70 20.10 -4.17
N ASP A 72 -8.89 19.92 -3.59
CA ASP A 72 -9.10 19.99 -2.14
C ASP A 72 -8.82 18.64 -1.48
N ASN A 73 -7.57 18.47 -1.07
CA ASN A 73 -7.12 17.23 -0.43
C ASN A 73 -7.72 17.04 0.96
N GLY A 74 -8.10 18.10 1.67
CA GLY A 74 -8.76 17.98 2.97
C GLY A 74 -10.11 17.29 2.86
N LEU A 75 -10.95 17.73 1.91
CA LEU A 75 -12.23 17.07 1.65
C LEU A 75 -12.07 15.64 1.12
N ALA A 76 -11.12 15.41 0.23
CA ALA A 76 -10.84 14.07 -0.31
C ALA A 76 -10.39 13.09 0.79
N LEU A 77 -9.51 13.52 1.69
CA LEU A 77 -9.07 12.73 2.84
C LEU A 77 -10.21 12.43 3.81
N LEU A 78 -11.06 13.42 4.08
CA LEU A 78 -12.24 13.24 4.95
C LEU A 78 -13.23 12.23 4.35
N ASP A 79 -13.48 12.30 3.05
CA ASP A 79 -14.34 11.34 2.34
C ASP A 79 -13.74 9.93 2.38
N PHE A 80 -12.45 9.80 2.11
CA PHE A 80 -11.73 8.54 2.20
C PHE A 80 -11.79 7.95 3.61
N TYR A 81 -11.54 8.77 4.63
CA TYR A 81 -11.64 8.35 6.03
C TYR A 81 -13.04 7.82 6.36
N LYS A 82 -14.09 8.57 6.01
CA LYS A 82 -15.48 8.15 6.26
C LYS A 82 -15.85 6.85 5.58
N ARG A 83 -15.31 6.59 4.39
CA ARG A 83 -15.62 5.38 3.62
C ARG A 83 -14.87 4.14 4.11
N TYR A 84 -13.61 4.27 4.49
CA TYR A 84 -12.73 3.11 4.65
C TYR A 84 -12.19 2.92 6.06
N TYR A 85 -12.15 3.97 6.90
CA TYR A 85 -11.67 3.88 8.27
C TYR A 85 -12.80 3.40 9.19
N SER A 86 -12.84 2.09 9.38
CA SER A 86 -13.85 1.42 10.20
C SER A 86 -13.23 0.23 10.91
N ALA A 87 -13.58 0.03 12.17
CA ALA A 87 -13.11 -1.14 12.94
C ALA A 87 -13.44 -2.47 12.26
N SER A 88 -14.56 -2.53 11.52
CA SER A 88 -14.94 -3.73 10.74
C SER A 88 -13.97 -4.06 9.61
N ASN A 89 -13.18 -3.09 9.16
CA ASN A 89 -12.19 -3.23 8.07
C ASN A 89 -10.75 -3.24 8.58
N MET A 90 -10.54 -3.25 9.90
CA MET A 90 -9.22 -3.13 10.52
C MET A 90 -8.86 -4.39 11.29
N LYS A 91 -7.56 -4.62 11.42
CA LYS A 91 -6.99 -5.63 12.32
C LYS A 91 -5.88 -4.95 13.12
N LEU A 92 -5.91 -5.13 14.43
CA LEU A 92 -4.88 -4.62 15.33
C LEU A 92 -3.93 -5.75 15.71
N ALA A 93 -2.63 -5.49 15.57
CA ALA A 93 -1.59 -6.35 16.10
C ALA A 93 -0.74 -5.54 17.08
N LEU A 94 -0.66 -5.98 18.32
CA LEU A 94 0.21 -5.40 19.36
C LEU A 94 1.29 -6.40 19.73
N ILE A 95 2.53 -5.96 19.72
CA ILE A 95 3.69 -6.76 20.13
C ILE A 95 4.39 -6.05 21.28
N SER A 96 4.54 -6.75 22.39
CA SER A 96 5.19 -6.22 23.59
C SER A 96 5.71 -7.36 24.46
N SER A 97 6.60 -7.04 25.39
CA SER A 97 7.03 -7.95 26.47
C SER A 97 6.05 -8.01 27.64
N MET A 98 4.94 -7.25 27.60
CA MET A 98 3.93 -7.27 28.64
C MET A 98 3.12 -8.57 28.63
N PRO A 99 2.62 -9.02 29.80
CA PRO A 99 1.66 -10.12 29.89
C PRO A 99 0.44 -9.90 28.98
N MET A 100 -0.12 -10.98 28.43
CA MET A 100 -1.22 -10.93 27.47
C MET A 100 -2.46 -10.20 28.02
N GLU A 101 -2.78 -10.42 29.30
CA GLU A 101 -3.90 -9.78 29.98
C GLU A 101 -3.77 -8.27 30.01
N ILE A 102 -2.57 -7.77 30.30
CA ILE A 102 -2.26 -6.31 30.27
C ILE A 102 -2.36 -5.78 28.86
N LEU A 103 -1.77 -6.49 27.89
CA LEU A 103 -1.78 -6.09 26.49
C LEU A 103 -3.21 -6.05 25.91
N SER A 104 -4.04 -7.02 26.28
CA SER A 104 -5.46 -7.05 25.93
C SER A 104 -6.23 -5.86 26.52
N GLY A 105 -5.98 -5.53 27.78
CA GLY A 105 -6.56 -4.34 28.41
C GLY A 105 -6.14 -3.04 27.75
N VAL A 106 -4.88 -2.93 27.34
CA VAL A 106 -4.34 -1.79 26.58
C VAL A 106 -5.02 -1.69 25.21
N ALA A 107 -5.15 -2.80 24.49
CA ALA A 107 -5.86 -2.84 23.21
C ALA A 107 -7.30 -2.32 23.35
N GLN A 108 -8.00 -2.83 24.33
CA GLN A 108 -9.39 -2.45 24.60
C GLN A 108 -9.50 -0.98 25.01
N LYS A 109 -8.63 -0.51 25.89
CA LYS A 109 -8.65 0.89 26.37
C LYS A 109 -8.47 1.91 25.25
N TYR A 110 -7.56 1.66 24.30
CA TYR A 110 -7.18 2.66 23.30
C TYR A 110 -7.86 2.49 21.95
N PHE A 111 -8.35 1.29 21.61
CA PHE A 111 -8.84 1.01 20.25
C PHE A 111 -10.31 0.56 20.20
N ALA A 112 -10.96 0.28 21.34
CA ALA A 112 -12.36 -0.18 21.34
C ALA A 112 -13.35 0.87 20.79
N ASP A 113 -13.02 2.16 20.93
CA ASP A 113 -13.87 3.28 20.51
C ASP A 113 -13.74 3.62 19.01
N ILE A 114 -12.93 2.88 18.25
CA ILE A 114 -12.86 3.09 16.81
C ILE A 114 -14.22 2.78 16.19
N PRO A 115 -14.83 3.72 15.43
CA PRO A 115 -16.15 3.52 14.88
C PRO A 115 -16.22 2.30 13.96
N SER A 116 -17.25 1.47 14.15
CA SER A 116 -17.54 0.33 13.27
C SER A 116 -18.67 0.71 12.33
N ARG A 117 -18.40 0.68 11.04
CA ARG A 117 -19.33 1.02 9.95
C ARG A 117 -19.24 -0.05 8.87
N PRO A 118 -20.30 -0.32 8.09
CA PRO A 118 -20.20 -1.14 6.90
C PRO A 118 -19.22 -0.51 5.90
N VAL A 119 -18.25 -1.30 5.43
CA VAL A 119 -17.27 -0.88 4.42
C VAL A 119 -17.43 -1.77 3.20
N SER A 120 -17.68 -1.15 2.05
CA SER A 120 -17.64 -1.85 0.76
C SER A 120 -16.24 -1.73 0.19
N THR A 121 -15.49 -2.84 0.20
CA THR A 121 -14.20 -2.92 -0.48
C THR A 121 -14.43 -3.40 -1.92
N PRO A 122 -13.85 -2.74 -2.92
CA PRO A 122 -13.98 -3.20 -4.30
C PRO A 122 -13.32 -4.57 -4.45
N SER A 123 -14.03 -5.49 -5.09
CA SER A 123 -13.45 -6.77 -5.50
C SER A 123 -12.52 -6.51 -6.68
N LEU A 124 -11.24 -6.79 -6.50
CA LEU A 124 -10.22 -6.65 -7.53
C LEU A 124 -9.88 -8.04 -8.07
N SER A 125 -9.72 -8.15 -9.38
CA SER A 125 -9.17 -9.37 -9.95
C SER A 125 -7.75 -9.61 -9.42
N PRO A 126 -7.43 -10.81 -8.93
CA PRO A 126 -6.06 -11.13 -8.56
C PRO A 126 -5.13 -11.18 -9.78
N ASP A 127 -5.69 -11.42 -10.96
CA ASP A 127 -4.96 -11.52 -12.21
C ASP A 127 -4.86 -10.15 -12.88
N PHE A 128 -3.94 -9.34 -12.41
CA PHE A 128 -3.70 -8.01 -12.96
C PHE A 128 -2.72 -8.01 -14.14
N ARG A 129 -2.08 -9.12 -14.41
CA ARG A 129 -1.23 -9.31 -15.58
C ARG A 129 -1.93 -10.25 -16.53
N LYS A 130 -2.36 -9.76 -17.69
CA LYS A 130 -2.89 -10.64 -18.74
C LYS A 130 -1.79 -11.60 -19.21
N PRO A 131 -2.07 -12.91 -19.26
CA PRO A 131 -1.20 -13.85 -19.95
C PRO A 131 -1.00 -13.36 -21.38
N LEU A 132 0.23 -13.24 -21.80
CA LEU A 132 0.52 -12.93 -23.19
C LEU A 132 0.21 -14.16 -24.02
N GLN A 133 -0.89 -14.13 -24.77
CA GLN A 133 -1.19 -15.18 -25.72
C GLN A 133 -0.11 -15.20 -26.82
N GLY A 134 0.86 -16.09 -26.66
CA GLY A 134 1.86 -16.37 -27.67
C GLY A 134 2.94 -15.32 -27.92
N ALA A 135 3.07 -14.29 -27.08
CA ALA A 135 4.07 -13.24 -27.22
C ALA A 135 4.74 -12.90 -25.90
N TYR A 136 6.01 -12.58 -25.95
CA TYR A 136 6.72 -11.97 -24.85
C TYR A 136 6.71 -10.45 -24.97
N ARG A 137 6.83 -9.73 -23.86
CA ARG A 137 7.06 -8.29 -23.86
C ARG A 137 8.50 -8.03 -23.47
N LEU A 138 9.20 -7.25 -24.28
CA LEU A 138 10.54 -6.79 -23.96
C LEU A 138 10.47 -5.33 -23.54
N LEU A 139 10.83 -5.04 -22.29
CA LEU A 139 10.99 -3.68 -21.78
C LEU A 139 12.47 -3.31 -21.73
N LYS A 140 12.81 -2.20 -22.32
CA LYS A 140 14.13 -1.61 -22.21
C LYS A 140 14.04 -0.37 -21.32
N ILE A 141 14.64 -0.42 -20.14
CA ILE A 141 14.61 0.65 -19.16
C ILE A 141 15.97 1.34 -19.20
N LYS A 142 15.99 2.64 -19.55
CA LYS A 142 17.18 3.46 -19.39
C LYS A 142 17.38 3.79 -17.93
N THR A 143 18.46 3.31 -17.34
CA THR A 143 18.84 3.56 -15.96
C THR A 143 19.53 4.93 -15.79
N ILE A 144 19.53 5.42 -14.55
CA ILE A 144 20.26 6.64 -14.16
C ILE A 144 21.70 6.29 -13.81
N LYS A 145 21.89 5.17 -13.09
CA LYS A 145 23.20 4.63 -12.76
C LYS A 145 23.64 3.63 -13.83
N ASP A 146 24.91 3.32 -13.91
CA ASP A 146 25.41 2.23 -14.77
C ASP A 146 25.03 0.87 -14.15
N VAL A 147 23.77 0.50 -14.35
CA VAL A 147 23.20 -0.78 -13.92
C VAL A 147 22.88 -1.59 -15.16
N ARG A 148 23.37 -2.82 -15.22
CA ARG A 148 23.08 -3.77 -16.28
C ARG A 148 22.42 -4.99 -15.66
N SER A 149 21.13 -5.14 -15.88
CA SER A 149 20.35 -6.28 -15.39
C SER A 149 19.44 -6.81 -16.48
N LEU A 150 19.20 -8.08 -16.45
CA LEU A 150 18.16 -8.78 -17.21
C LEU A 150 17.24 -9.45 -16.21
N GLU A 151 15.98 -9.13 -16.29
CA GLU A 151 14.92 -9.75 -15.48
C GLU A 151 13.96 -10.46 -16.42
N ILE A 152 13.64 -11.70 -16.10
CA ILE A 152 12.72 -12.52 -16.88
C ILE A 152 11.61 -12.99 -15.95
N ASP A 153 10.40 -12.49 -16.19
CA ASP A 153 9.22 -12.80 -15.40
C ASP A 153 8.39 -13.88 -16.08
N PHE A 154 8.09 -14.93 -15.34
CA PHE A 154 7.15 -15.96 -15.76
C PHE A 154 5.87 -15.88 -14.93
N PRO A 155 4.70 -15.80 -15.55
CA PRO A 155 3.45 -15.88 -14.80
C PRO A 155 3.32 -17.25 -14.14
N THR A 156 2.99 -17.27 -12.86
CA THR A 156 2.78 -18.50 -12.09
C THR A 156 1.37 -18.53 -11.49
N ILE A 157 1.01 -19.67 -10.90
CA ILE A 157 -0.21 -19.79 -10.10
C ILE A 157 -0.18 -18.85 -8.91
N ARG A 158 -1.35 -18.53 -8.36
CA ARG A 158 -1.47 -17.72 -7.14
C ARG A 158 -0.88 -18.45 -5.94
N LEU A 159 0.27 -17.99 -5.47
CA LEU A 159 1.02 -18.63 -4.38
C LEU A 159 0.38 -18.42 -3.00
N ALA A 160 -0.46 -17.41 -2.84
CA ALA A 160 -1.17 -17.16 -1.59
C ALA A 160 -2.03 -18.34 -1.13
N ASP A 161 -2.58 -19.10 -2.07
CA ASP A 161 -3.42 -20.27 -1.80
C ASP A 161 -2.58 -21.49 -1.32
N TYR A 162 -1.27 -21.42 -1.46
CA TYR A 162 -0.31 -22.47 -1.11
C TYR A 162 0.69 -22.02 -0.03
N GLN A 163 0.33 -21.08 0.80
CA GLN A 163 1.23 -20.46 1.79
C GLN A 163 1.83 -21.47 2.78
N SER A 164 1.09 -22.52 3.13
CA SER A 164 1.57 -23.57 4.06
C SER A 164 2.56 -24.53 3.40
N SER A 165 2.37 -24.88 2.14
CA SER A 165 3.20 -25.84 1.41
C SER A 165 4.39 -25.21 0.66
N LYS A 166 4.32 -23.91 0.37
CA LYS A 166 5.36 -23.11 -0.29
C LYS A 166 6.02 -23.79 -1.52
N PRO A 167 5.23 -24.32 -2.48
CA PRO A 167 5.78 -25.13 -3.57
C PRO A 167 6.80 -24.36 -4.45
N ALA A 168 6.58 -23.06 -4.64
CA ALA A 168 7.51 -22.23 -5.42
C ALA A 168 8.89 -22.09 -4.76
N SER A 169 8.97 -22.10 -3.42
CA SER A 169 10.25 -22.08 -2.72
C SER A 169 11.02 -23.37 -2.91
N ILE A 170 10.32 -24.50 -3.00
CA ILE A 170 10.95 -25.81 -3.26
C ILE A 170 11.51 -25.84 -4.67
N VAL A 171 10.72 -25.46 -5.67
CA VAL A 171 11.15 -25.44 -7.08
C VAL A 171 12.30 -24.46 -7.31
N GLY A 172 12.29 -23.31 -6.64
CA GLY A 172 13.36 -22.30 -6.77
C GLY A 172 14.64 -22.62 -6.02
N SER A 173 14.70 -23.69 -5.22
CA SER A 173 15.87 -24.14 -4.50
C SER A 173 16.62 -25.33 -5.18
N VAL A 174 16.10 -25.82 -6.29
CA VAL A 174 16.70 -26.86 -7.15
C VAL A 174 17.42 -26.20 -8.29
#